data_cb17468aec99034b32e8e397b3a4d113
#
_entry.id   cb17468aec99034b32e8e397b3a4d113
#
_cell.length_a   1.000
_cell.length_b   1.000
_cell.length_c   1.000
_cell.angle_alpha   90.00
_cell.angle_beta   90.00
_cell.angle_gamma   90.00
#
_symmetry.space_group_name_H-M   'P 1'
#
loop_
_entity.id
_entity.type
_entity.pdbx_description
1 polymer ?
#
loop_
_entity_poly.entity_id
_entity_poly.type
_entity_poly.pdbx_seq_one_letter_code
_entity_poly.pdbx_strand_id
1 'polypeptide(L)'
;MRQIPFEEARDSDLIVDAQYLSGRVGNLQDEVISKIMSVGTQGGFRPRGRNERKDFCVLVTSMEDKLWPDNIDIYNGKFTYFGDNKTPGNEIHDKDGNKILKYAFEQYHLGNLNNVFPFFVFKQLRNSFRDVQFLGLAVPGHPNINSKSDLVAEWGIENNERFQNYKATFSILDIPTISREWIQSLIDSDEKVELRPEAYDNFVNTGKYQLLTINRPAVEVKSKEQQLPSTESDLKLINTIKEFYRGNEADFEICAVELFKYYSHYPTQENITKISGDGGKDAEGVIKFGKPSDAIDIDYALEAKCYDIDNICSQREVGRLISRIRQKMVGVFVTTSFINPNTIKEVKEDNHPVIFITSGDIVDILKDHEINTEEKVKEWLTNLDYSKRN
;
A
#
# COMPACT_ATOMS: atom_id res chain seq x y z
N MET A 1 3.58 -2.40 23.77
CA MET A 1 4.19 -3.49 22.98
C MET A 1 4.91 -4.40 23.96
N ARG A 2 4.72 -5.72 23.84
CA ARG A 2 5.33 -6.71 24.76
C ARG A 2 6.82 -6.80 24.46
N GLN A 3 7.66 -6.77 25.51
CA GLN A 3 9.10 -6.96 25.43
C GLN A 3 9.51 -8.23 26.16
N ILE A 4 10.36 -9.02 25.53
CA ILE A 4 10.92 -10.26 26.08
C ILE A 4 12.41 -10.00 26.33
N PRO A 5 12.87 -10.07 27.59
CA PRO A 5 14.26 -9.90 27.94
C PRO A 5 15.17 -10.96 27.30
N PHE A 6 16.45 -10.62 27.09
CA PHE A 6 17.42 -11.54 26.47
C PHE A 6 17.55 -12.86 27.23
N GLU A 7 17.50 -12.81 28.55
CA GLU A 7 17.63 -13.98 29.43
C GLU A 7 16.49 -14.96 29.22
N GLU A 8 15.28 -14.46 29.01
CA GLU A 8 14.05 -15.25 28.84
C GLU A 8 13.81 -15.70 27.39
N ALA A 9 14.48 -15.07 26.44
CA ALA A 9 14.17 -15.23 25.01
C ALA A 9 14.29 -16.67 24.51
N ARG A 10 15.21 -17.46 25.07
CA ARG A 10 15.44 -18.85 24.66
C ARG A 10 14.24 -19.76 24.96
N ASP A 11 13.59 -19.53 26.08
CA ASP A 11 12.55 -20.40 26.62
C ASP A 11 11.13 -19.83 26.39
N SER A 12 11.04 -18.67 25.73
CA SER A 12 9.77 -18.02 25.45
C SER A 12 9.17 -18.45 24.11
N ASP A 13 7.83 -18.37 24.03
CA ASP A 13 7.08 -18.47 22.80
C ASP A 13 7.43 -17.31 21.86
N LEU A 14 7.22 -17.49 20.55
CA LEU A 14 7.23 -16.38 19.58
C LEU A 14 5.84 -15.77 19.46
N ILE A 15 5.72 -14.52 19.87
CA ILE A 15 4.46 -13.76 19.87
C ILE A 15 4.56 -12.67 18.81
N VAL A 16 3.57 -12.60 17.93
CA VAL A 16 3.51 -11.58 16.86
C VAL A 16 3.54 -10.19 17.50
N ASP A 17 4.30 -9.30 16.89
CA ASP A 17 4.57 -7.92 17.31
C ASP A 17 5.31 -7.78 18.65
N ALA A 18 5.69 -8.84 19.34
CA ALA A 18 6.57 -8.74 20.49
C ALA A 18 8.02 -8.38 20.07
N GLN A 19 8.67 -7.57 20.89
CA GLN A 19 10.08 -7.24 20.77
C GLN A 19 10.92 -8.19 21.61
N TYR A 20 11.92 -8.79 20.98
CA TYR A 20 12.90 -9.66 21.65
C TYR A 20 14.19 -8.87 21.81
N LEU A 21 14.54 -8.62 23.06
CA LEU A 21 15.71 -7.79 23.37
C LEU A 21 16.99 -8.63 23.24
N SER A 22 18.00 -8.05 22.62
CA SER A 22 19.34 -8.64 22.53
C SER A 22 20.14 -8.44 23.81
N GLY A 23 21.28 -9.13 23.95
CA GLY A 23 22.25 -8.84 25.01
C GLY A 23 22.81 -7.41 24.90
N ARG A 24 23.48 -6.95 25.94
CA ARG A 24 23.97 -5.57 26.08
C ARG A 24 25.49 -5.48 26.18
N VAL A 25 26.20 -6.60 25.91
CA VAL A 25 27.69 -6.63 25.97
C VAL A 25 28.32 -6.09 24.69
N GLY A 26 27.58 -6.09 23.56
CA GLY A 26 28.03 -5.50 22.30
C GLY A 26 28.81 -6.49 21.39
N ASN A 27 28.67 -7.80 21.59
CA ASN A 27 29.30 -8.82 20.78
C ASN A 27 28.26 -9.70 20.01
N LEU A 28 28.77 -10.69 19.24
CA LEU A 28 27.91 -11.59 18.46
C LEU A 28 27.08 -12.54 19.35
N GLN A 29 27.47 -12.77 20.58
CA GLN A 29 26.72 -13.62 21.53
C GLN A 29 25.44 -12.95 22.02
N ASP A 30 25.33 -11.63 21.83
CA ASP A 30 24.15 -10.85 22.17
C ASP A 30 23.02 -11.01 21.14
N GLU A 31 23.24 -11.73 20.04
CA GLU A 31 22.27 -11.85 18.96
C GLU A 31 21.11 -12.76 19.39
N VAL A 32 19.92 -12.16 19.53
CA VAL A 32 18.77 -12.80 20.14
C VAL A 32 18.11 -13.84 19.25
N ILE A 33 18.11 -13.67 17.93
CA ILE A 33 17.51 -14.67 17.00
C ILE A 33 18.28 -16.01 17.08
N SER A 34 19.61 -15.96 17.11
CA SER A 34 20.38 -17.20 17.23
C SER A 34 20.17 -17.89 18.58
N LYS A 35 19.94 -17.10 19.64
CA LYS A 35 19.58 -17.63 20.97
C LYS A 35 18.22 -18.34 20.96
N ILE A 36 17.21 -17.76 20.28
CA ILE A 36 15.86 -18.32 20.16
C ILE A 36 15.83 -19.52 19.20
N MET A 37 16.40 -19.35 18.01
CA MET A 37 16.16 -20.26 16.87
C MET A 37 17.34 -21.20 16.59
N SER A 38 18.46 -21.07 17.29
CA SER A 38 19.67 -21.87 17.07
C SER A 38 20.16 -21.84 15.61
N VAL A 39 20.14 -20.67 14.99
CA VAL A 39 20.60 -20.37 13.63
C VAL A 39 21.83 -19.44 13.64
N GLY A 40 22.37 -19.13 12.45
CA GLY A 40 23.48 -18.18 12.33
C GLY A 40 23.17 -16.78 12.88
N THR A 41 24.20 -16.04 13.27
CA THR A 41 24.08 -14.71 13.92
C THR A 41 24.00 -13.56 12.92
N GLN A 42 24.16 -13.81 11.61
CA GLN A 42 24.25 -12.78 10.56
C GLN A 42 23.47 -13.20 9.31
N GLY A 43 23.19 -12.22 8.46
CA GLY A 43 22.48 -12.41 7.20
C GLY A 43 20.96 -12.31 7.33
N GLY A 44 20.31 -12.06 6.18
CA GLY A 44 18.87 -11.99 6.04
C GLY A 44 18.21 -13.37 5.99
N PHE A 45 18.89 -14.37 5.44
CA PHE A 45 18.46 -15.77 5.40
C PHE A 45 19.25 -16.57 6.43
N ARG A 46 18.54 -17.23 7.34
CA ARG A 46 19.15 -18.06 8.38
C ARG A 46 18.43 -19.41 8.44
N PRO A 47 18.80 -20.35 7.56
CA PRO A 47 18.17 -21.66 7.49
C PRO A 47 18.65 -22.57 8.63
N ARG A 48 17.78 -23.50 9.01
CA ARG A 48 18.10 -24.68 9.81
C ARG A 48 17.94 -25.94 8.96
N GLY A 49 18.80 -26.92 9.16
CA GLY A 49 18.80 -28.17 8.39
C GLY A 49 19.86 -28.16 7.27
N ARG A 50 20.41 -29.36 6.96
CA ARG A 50 21.54 -29.56 6.01
C ARG A 50 21.07 -29.84 4.58
N ASN A 51 19.87 -30.41 4.43
CA ASN A 51 19.31 -30.81 3.13
C ASN A 51 18.74 -29.62 2.36
N GLU A 52 18.35 -29.81 1.11
CA GLU A 52 17.64 -28.80 0.31
C GLU A 52 16.32 -28.41 0.99
N ARG A 53 15.50 -29.40 1.40
CA ARG A 53 14.41 -29.17 2.35
C ARG A 53 15.00 -28.83 3.71
N LYS A 54 14.77 -27.61 4.14
CA LYS A 54 15.17 -27.13 5.47
C LYS A 54 14.16 -27.62 6.53
N ASP A 55 14.56 -27.60 7.78
CA ASP A 55 13.61 -27.76 8.88
C ASP A 55 12.77 -26.48 9.02
N PHE A 56 13.43 -25.31 8.88
CA PHE A 56 12.82 -23.98 8.75
C PHE A 56 13.84 -22.97 8.22
N CYS A 57 13.38 -21.76 7.89
CA CYS A 57 14.24 -20.62 7.61
C CYS A 57 13.79 -19.39 8.37
N VAL A 58 14.72 -18.66 8.97
CA VAL A 58 14.46 -17.34 9.53
C VAL A 58 14.77 -16.30 8.47
N LEU A 59 13.83 -15.40 8.22
CA LEU A 59 14.00 -14.22 7.38
C LEU A 59 14.14 -12.99 8.28
N VAL A 60 15.23 -12.25 8.09
CA VAL A 60 15.53 -11.04 8.86
C VAL A 60 15.56 -9.84 7.94
N THR A 61 14.70 -8.87 8.18
CA THR A 61 14.59 -7.65 7.38
C THR A 61 14.82 -6.39 8.21
N SER A 62 15.41 -5.36 7.62
CA SER A 62 15.39 -4.00 8.14
C SER A 62 14.23 -3.18 7.57
N MET A 63 13.64 -3.61 6.45
CA MET A 63 12.67 -2.86 5.61
C MET A 63 13.22 -1.53 5.07
N GLU A 64 14.55 -1.38 4.92
CA GLU A 64 15.21 -0.12 4.60
C GLU A 64 16.09 -0.19 3.35
N ASP A 65 16.24 -1.36 2.77
CA ASP A 65 17.00 -1.52 1.53
C ASP A 65 16.31 -0.71 0.42
N LYS A 66 17.06 0.21 -0.19
CA LYS A 66 16.52 1.10 -1.23
C LYS A 66 16.40 0.42 -2.58
N LEU A 67 17.30 -0.52 -2.86
CA LEU A 67 17.31 -1.25 -4.12
C LEU A 67 16.35 -2.45 -4.07
N TRP A 68 16.29 -3.12 -2.93
CA TRP A 68 15.49 -4.31 -2.69
C TRP A 68 14.58 -4.10 -1.46
N PRO A 69 13.50 -3.29 -1.58
CA PRO A 69 12.68 -2.86 -0.44
C PRO A 69 11.71 -3.97 0.01
N ASP A 70 12.09 -4.66 1.08
CA ASP A 70 11.15 -5.57 1.75
C ASP A 70 9.94 -4.79 2.28
N ASN A 71 8.76 -5.40 2.24
CA ASN A 71 7.53 -4.75 2.67
C ASN A 71 6.52 -5.74 3.26
N ILE A 72 5.79 -5.31 4.28
CA ILE A 72 4.66 -6.04 4.84
C ILE A 72 3.37 -5.24 4.68
N ASP A 73 2.37 -5.86 4.06
CA ASP A 73 1.00 -5.35 3.98
C ASP A 73 0.16 -6.09 5.04
N ILE A 74 0.04 -5.47 6.20
CA ILE A 74 -0.67 -6.02 7.35
C ILE A 74 -2.19 -6.14 7.14
N TYR A 75 -2.75 -5.39 6.18
CA TYR A 75 -4.18 -5.46 5.85
C TYR A 75 -4.53 -6.71 5.04
N ASN A 76 -3.58 -7.19 4.26
CA ASN A 76 -3.75 -8.36 3.41
C ASN A 76 -2.93 -9.56 3.88
N GLY A 77 -2.16 -9.45 4.97
CA GLY A 77 -1.28 -10.52 5.45
C GLY A 77 -0.19 -10.90 4.45
N LYS A 78 0.25 -9.94 3.62
CA LYS A 78 1.24 -10.17 2.54
C LYS A 78 2.60 -9.64 2.94
N PHE A 79 3.64 -10.45 2.76
CA PHE A 79 5.02 -10.06 2.98
C PHE A 79 5.82 -10.23 1.69
N THR A 80 6.42 -9.14 1.21
CA THR A 80 7.36 -9.15 0.08
C THR A 80 8.77 -9.14 0.63
N TYR A 81 9.58 -10.12 0.19
CA TYR A 81 10.96 -10.26 0.62
C TYR A 81 11.88 -10.46 -0.58
N PHE A 82 13.00 -9.78 -0.58
CA PHE A 82 13.99 -9.90 -1.64
C PHE A 82 15.10 -10.87 -1.26
N GLY A 83 15.64 -11.53 -2.28
CA GLY A 83 16.74 -12.45 -2.14
C GLY A 83 18.05 -11.80 -1.64
N ASP A 84 19.08 -12.63 -1.52
CA ASP A 84 20.37 -12.20 -0.96
C ASP A 84 21.45 -11.87 -2.01
N ASN A 85 21.10 -11.91 -3.29
CA ASN A 85 22.02 -11.44 -4.33
C ASN A 85 22.01 -9.91 -4.39
N LYS A 86 22.96 -9.31 -3.67
CA LYS A 86 23.11 -7.85 -3.55
C LYS A 86 24.43 -7.34 -4.13
N THR A 87 25.12 -8.16 -4.93
CA THR A 87 26.43 -7.83 -5.47
C THR A 87 26.40 -7.93 -7.00
N PRO A 88 26.72 -6.85 -7.72
CA PRO A 88 26.92 -6.89 -9.16
C PRO A 88 27.91 -7.98 -9.60
N GLY A 89 27.67 -8.56 -10.77
CA GLY A 89 28.51 -9.61 -11.34
C GLY A 89 28.20 -11.02 -10.84
N ASN A 90 27.39 -11.19 -9.78
CA ASN A 90 26.94 -12.50 -9.35
C ASN A 90 25.73 -12.96 -10.19
N GLU A 91 25.67 -14.27 -10.46
CA GLU A 91 24.45 -14.89 -10.97
C GLU A 91 23.39 -15.01 -9.87
N ILE A 92 22.12 -15.09 -10.28
CA ILE A 92 20.98 -15.10 -9.35
C ILE A 92 21.05 -16.25 -8.32
N HIS A 93 21.70 -17.35 -8.64
CA HIS A 93 21.82 -18.54 -7.77
C HIS A 93 23.20 -18.68 -7.13
N ASP A 94 24.06 -17.68 -7.16
CA ASP A 94 25.35 -17.75 -6.47
C ASP A 94 25.20 -17.67 -4.95
N LYS A 95 24.09 -17.10 -4.49
CA LYS A 95 23.78 -16.98 -3.07
C LYS A 95 22.77 -18.02 -2.61
N ASP A 96 22.93 -18.47 -1.38
CA ASP A 96 22.11 -19.56 -0.83
C ASP A 96 20.68 -19.14 -0.50
N GLY A 97 20.45 -17.86 -0.15
CA GLY A 97 19.09 -17.35 0.09
C GLY A 97 18.22 -17.45 -1.16
N ASN A 98 18.75 -17.09 -2.33
CA ASN A 98 18.04 -17.25 -3.59
C ASN A 98 17.75 -18.72 -3.94
N LYS A 99 18.66 -19.66 -3.61
CA LYS A 99 18.39 -21.09 -3.77
C LYS A 99 17.29 -21.59 -2.83
N ILE A 100 17.27 -21.10 -1.60
CA ILE A 100 16.21 -21.39 -0.61
C ILE A 100 14.86 -20.93 -1.11
N LEU A 101 14.76 -19.69 -1.62
CA LEU A 101 13.54 -19.17 -2.23
C LEU A 101 13.09 -20.03 -3.39
N LYS A 102 13.99 -20.29 -4.33
CA LYS A 102 13.69 -21.14 -5.50
C LYS A 102 13.12 -22.49 -5.09
N TYR A 103 13.81 -23.21 -4.20
CA TYR A 103 13.34 -24.51 -3.73
C TYR A 103 11.96 -24.44 -3.09
N ALA A 104 11.75 -23.54 -2.14
CA ALA A 104 10.49 -23.46 -1.41
C ALA A 104 9.30 -23.12 -2.33
N PHE A 105 9.47 -22.18 -3.27
CA PHE A 105 8.43 -21.82 -4.23
C PHE A 105 8.21 -22.89 -5.29
N GLU A 106 9.24 -23.58 -5.75
CA GLU A 106 9.08 -24.75 -6.66
C GLU A 106 8.27 -25.86 -6.00
N GLN A 107 8.56 -26.20 -4.73
CA GLN A 107 7.76 -27.21 -4.01
C GLN A 107 6.31 -26.77 -3.84
N TYR A 108 6.08 -25.50 -3.50
CA TYR A 108 4.74 -24.93 -3.41
C TYR A 108 3.99 -24.98 -4.74
N HIS A 109 4.60 -24.58 -5.86
CA HIS A 109 3.98 -24.60 -7.19
C HIS A 109 3.69 -26.02 -7.70
N LEU A 110 4.48 -27.00 -7.29
CA LEU A 110 4.27 -28.42 -7.60
C LEU A 110 3.19 -29.06 -6.72
N GLY A 111 2.67 -28.36 -5.71
CA GLY A 111 1.71 -28.91 -4.76
C GLY A 111 2.34 -29.84 -3.71
N ASN A 112 3.67 -29.89 -3.62
CA ASN A 112 4.42 -30.69 -2.66
C ASN A 112 4.51 -30.00 -1.29
N LEU A 113 3.36 -29.65 -0.70
CA LEU A 113 3.30 -28.79 0.48
C LEU A 113 4.03 -29.32 1.71
N ASN A 114 4.15 -30.65 1.84
CA ASN A 114 4.95 -31.28 2.89
C ASN A 114 6.46 -31.02 2.76
N ASN A 115 6.93 -30.58 1.59
CA ASN A 115 8.32 -30.16 1.38
C ASN A 115 8.52 -28.66 1.58
N VAL A 116 7.44 -27.89 1.71
CA VAL A 116 7.49 -26.47 2.09
C VAL A 116 7.73 -26.38 3.59
N PHE A 117 8.80 -25.71 3.97
CA PHE A 117 9.17 -25.49 5.38
C PHE A 117 8.71 -24.10 5.83
N PRO A 118 8.51 -23.89 7.16
CA PRO A 118 8.05 -22.61 7.68
C PRO A 118 9.14 -21.54 7.62
N PHE A 119 8.72 -20.29 7.38
CA PHE A 119 9.58 -19.11 7.43
C PHE A 119 9.20 -18.23 8.62
N PHE A 120 10.15 -18.01 9.53
CA PHE A 120 9.96 -17.12 10.68
C PHE A 120 10.47 -15.73 10.34
N VAL A 121 9.59 -14.73 10.35
CA VAL A 121 9.93 -13.38 9.89
C VAL A 121 10.24 -12.46 11.08
N PHE A 122 11.44 -11.88 11.09
CA PHE A 122 11.86 -10.90 12.10
C PHE A 122 12.29 -9.60 11.45
N LYS A 123 11.88 -8.49 12.08
CA LYS A 123 12.32 -7.13 11.75
C LYS A 123 13.38 -6.65 12.73
N GLN A 124 14.50 -6.15 12.22
CA GLN A 124 15.49 -5.45 13.03
C GLN A 124 14.93 -4.12 13.53
N LEU A 125 15.14 -3.81 14.81
CA LEU A 125 14.76 -2.54 15.38
C LEU A 125 15.92 -1.53 15.22
N ARG A 126 15.57 -0.28 14.94
CA ARG A 126 16.53 0.83 14.84
C ARG A 126 16.92 1.32 16.23
N ASN A 127 17.71 0.57 16.93
CA ASN A 127 18.33 0.98 18.18
C ASN A 127 19.81 0.64 18.16
N SER A 128 20.54 1.05 19.19
CA SER A 128 21.99 0.79 19.31
C SER A 128 22.32 -0.68 19.53
N PHE A 129 21.32 -1.56 19.57
CA PHE A 129 21.44 -2.98 19.87
C PHE A 129 20.87 -3.83 18.73
N ARG A 130 20.85 -5.14 18.90
CA ARG A 130 20.35 -6.10 17.91
C ARG A 130 18.95 -6.60 18.26
N ASP A 131 18.14 -5.73 18.85
CA ASP A 131 16.77 -6.04 19.19
C ASP A 131 15.95 -6.27 17.93
N VAL A 132 14.98 -7.19 18.01
CA VAL A 132 14.15 -7.56 16.87
C VAL A 132 12.69 -7.62 17.27
N GLN A 133 11.81 -7.45 16.29
CA GLN A 133 10.37 -7.69 16.40
C GLN A 133 10.02 -8.93 15.60
N PHE A 134 9.25 -9.85 16.18
CA PHE A 134 8.71 -10.98 15.44
C PHE A 134 7.46 -10.55 14.67
N LEU A 135 7.43 -10.77 13.35
CA LEU A 135 6.34 -10.34 12.48
C LEU A 135 5.35 -11.48 12.17
N GLY A 136 5.74 -12.73 12.39
CA GLY A 136 4.87 -13.87 12.17
C GLY A 136 5.51 -15.03 11.41
N LEU A 137 4.73 -16.09 11.24
CA LEU A 137 5.09 -17.26 10.43
C LEU A 137 4.61 -17.05 8.99
N ALA A 138 5.52 -17.22 8.04
CA ALA A 138 5.25 -17.04 6.63
C ALA A 138 5.32 -18.35 5.84
N VAL A 139 4.54 -18.44 4.78
CA VAL A 139 4.58 -19.51 3.78
C VAL A 139 4.61 -18.91 2.36
N PRO A 140 5.17 -19.61 1.34
CA PRO A 140 5.23 -19.12 -0.03
C PRO A 140 3.87 -18.84 -0.64
N GLY A 141 3.81 -17.83 -1.52
CA GLY A 141 2.61 -17.46 -2.26
C GLY A 141 1.64 -16.59 -1.49
N HIS A 142 0.54 -16.21 -2.16
CA HIS A 142 -0.54 -15.42 -1.57
C HIS A 142 -1.84 -15.63 -2.37
N PRO A 143 -3.03 -15.75 -1.75
CA PRO A 143 -4.27 -16.10 -2.45
C PRO A 143 -4.66 -15.10 -3.56
N ASN A 144 -4.29 -13.83 -3.43
CA ASN A 144 -4.59 -12.79 -4.40
C ASN A 144 -3.49 -12.57 -5.45
N ILE A 145 -2.47 -13.45 -5.50
CA ILE A 145 -1.33 -13.35 -6.44
C ILE A 145 -1.21 -14.64 -7.21
N ASN A 146 -1.06 -14.51 -8.53
CA ASN A 146 -0.85 -15.68 -9.38
C ASN A 146 0.53 -16.31 -9.09
N SER A 147 0.62 -17.65 -9.12
CA SER A 147 1.85 -18.42 -8.92
C SER A 147 3.00 -18.10 -9.92
N LYS A 148 2.70 -17.42 -11.03
CA LYS A 148 3.73 -16.90 -11.94
C LYS A 148 4.33 -15.56 -11.50
N SER A 149 3.73 -14.92 -10.49
CA SER A 149 4.08 -13.58 -10.03
C SER A 149 4.48 -13.51 -8.55
N ASP A 150 4.48 -14.66 -7.86
CA ASP A 150 4.84 -14.73 -6.44
C ASP A 150 6.35 -14.96 -6.19
N LEU A 151 7.08 -15.46 -7.18
CA LEU A 151 8.54 -15.47 -7.21
C LEU A 151 9.04 -14.99 -8.57
N VAL A 152 9.55 -13.77 -8.62
CA VAL A 152 9.97 -13.11 -9.87
C VAL A 152 11.44 -12.70 -9.78
N ALA A 153 12.21 -12.98 -10.83
CA ALA A 153 13.56 -12.44 -10.98
C ALA A 153 13.46 -10.98 -11.47
N GLU A 154 13.89 -10.04 -10.64
CA GLU A 154 13.93 -8.60 -10.98
C GLU A 154 15.38 -8.15 -11.23
N TRP A 155 15.54 -7.17 -12.14
CA TRP A 155 16.81 -6.56 -12.43
C TRP A 155 17.07 -5.36 -11.51
N GLY A 156 18.23 -5.37 -10.87
CA GLY A 156 18.79 -4.22 -10.17
C GLY A 156 20.01 -3.66 -10.92
N ILE A 157 20.39 -2.44 -10.56
CA ILE A 157 21.61 -1.80 -11.03
C ILE A 157 22.34 -1.17 -9.86
N GLU A 158 23.63 -1.46 -9.71
CA GLU A 158 24.51 -0.84 -8.76
C GLU A 158 25.90 -0.68 -9.42
N ASN A 159 26.56 0.45 -9.20
CA ASN A 159 27.85 0.79 -9.84
C ASN A 159 27.86 0.63 -11.38
N ASN A 160 26.74 0.92 -12.06
CA ASN A 160 26.51 0.74 -13.50
C ASN A 160 26.50 -0.73 -13.96
N GLU A 161 26.49 -1.69 -13.09
CA GLU A 161 26.39 -3.12 -13.41
C GLU A 161 25.00 -3.64 -13.08
N ARG A 162 24.43 -4.43 -13.99
CA ARG A 162 23.11 -5.07 -13.80
C ARG A 162 23.27 -6.45 -13.21
N PHE A 163 22.39 -6.81 -12.30
CA PHE A 163 22.31 -8.15 -11.73
C PHE A 163 20.87 -8.47 -11.35
N GLN A 164 20.56 -9.75 -11.19
CA GLN A 164 19.22 -10.20 -10.86
C GLN A 164 19.12 -10.61 -9.40
N ASN A 165 17.95 -10.35 -8.81
CA ASN A 165 17.60 -10.88 -7.51
C ASN A 165 16.14 -11.37 -7.53
N TYR A 166 15.78 -12.28 -6.64
CA TYR A 166 14.38 -12.69 -6.51
C TYR A 166 13.61 -11.71 -5.66
N LYS A 167 12.39 -11.40 -6.14
CA LYS A 167 11.30 -10.83 -5.35
C LYS A 167 10.33 -11.96 -5.04
N ALA A 168 10.19 -12.27 -3.77
CA ALA A 168 9.33 -13.34 -3.28
C ALA A 168 8.14 -12.76 -2.52
N THR A 169 6.96 -13.31 -2.78
CA THR A 169 5.73 -12.95 -2.05
C THR A 169 5.33 -14.10 -1.14
N PHE A 170 5.18 -13.79 0.13
CA PHE A 170 4.76 -14.70 1.18
C PHE A 170 3.42 -14.27 1.77
N SER A 171 2.72 -15.23 2.36
CA SER A 171 1.57 -15.03 3.24
C SER A 171 2.01 -15.16 4.69
N ILE A 172 1.68 -14.18 5.53
CA ILE A 172 1.80 -14.31 6.99
C ILE A 172 0.54 -15.00 7.51
N LEU A 173 0.71 -16.12 8.18
CA LEU A 173 -0.39 -16.93 8.70
C LEU A 173 -0.95 -16.36 10.01
N ASP A 174 -2.24 -16.53 10.22
CA ASP A 174 -2.94 -16.13 11.46
C ASP A 174 -2.56 -17.04 12.64
N ILE A 175 -1.37 -16.80 13.14
CA ILE A 175 -0.76 -17.52 14.27
C ILE A 175 -0.22 -16.47 15.24
N PRO A 176 -1.04 -15.98 16.19
CA PRO A 176 -0.63 -14.92 17.10
C PRO A 176 0.53 -15.33 18.01
N THR A 177 0.63 -16.62 18.32
CA THR A 177 1.67 -17.16 19.20
C THR A 177 2.12 -18.53 18.69
N ILE A 178 3.43 -18.73 18.63
CA ILE A 178 4.05 -20.01 18.27
C ILE A 178 4.72 -20.56 19.52
N SER A 179 4.34 -21.78 19.90
CA SER A 179 4.83 -22.40 21.13
C SER A 179 6.33 -22.72 21.07
N ARG A 180 7.01 -22.51 22.16
CA ARG A 180 8.43 -22.89 22.32
C ARG A 180 8.66 -24.38 22.04
N GLU A 181 7.71 -25.21 22.41
CA GLU A 181 7.80 -26.67 22.26
C GLU A 181 7.87 -27.07 20.76
N TRP A 182 7.01 -26.46 19.91
CA TRP A 182 7.08 -26.72 18.48
C TRP A 182 8.39 -26.19 17.86
N ILE A 183 8.80 -24.97 18.23
CA ILE A 183 10.07 -24.39 17.76
C ILE A 183 11.23 -25.32 18.15
N GLN A 184 11.25 -25.86 19.36
CA GLN A 184 12.31 -26.75 19.81
C GLN A 184 12.33 -28.05 19.00
N SER A 185 11.16 -28.63 18.68
CA SER A 185 11.08 -29.83 17.84
C SER A 185 11.64 -29.60 16.43
N LEU A 186 11.43 -28.41 15.85
CA LEU A 186 12.05 -28.02 14.59
C LEU A 186 13.59 -27.85 14.71
N ILE A 187 14.06 -27.26 15.81
CA ILE A 187 15.50 -27.09 16.10
C ILE A 187 16.19 -28.45 16.21
N ASP A 188 15.52 -29.42 16.80
CA ASP A 188 16.05 -30.78 17.01
C ASP A 188 15.91 -31.65 15.74
N SER A 189 15.35 -31.13 14.65
CA SER A 189 15.03 -31.85 13.40
C SER A 189 14.12 -33.05 13.62
N ASP A 190 13.24 -32.97 14.62
CA ASP A 190 12.25 -33.97 15.04
C ASP A 190 10.90 -33.28 15.22
N GLU A 191 10.34 -32.74 14.11
CA GLU A 191 9.11 -31.99 14.14
C GLU A 191 7.94 -32.79 14.73
N LYS A 192 7.40 -32.31 15.84
CA LYS A 192 6.19 -32.85 16.47
C LYS A 192 4.96 -32.25 15.80
N VAL A 193 4.39 -33.01 14.85
CA VAL A 193 3.26 -32.55 14.03
C VAL A 193 2.04 -32.17 14.87
N GLU A 194 1.83 -32.83 16.00
CA GLU A 194 0.74 -32.53 16.96
C GLU A 194 0.88 -31.17 17.63
N LEU A 195 2.07 -30.57 17.62
CA LEU A 195 2.32 -29.23 18.17
C LEU A 195 2.29 -28.15 17.09
N ARG A 196 2.10 -28.55 15.82
CA ARG A 196 2.07 -27.63 14.70
C ARG A 196 0.92 -26.63 14.85
N PRO A 197 1.16 -25.31 14.64
CA PRO A 197 0.08 -24.32 14.66
C PRO A 197 -1.00 -24.63 13.62
N GLU A 198 -2.27 -24.51 13.98
CA GLU A 198 -3.41 -24.91 13.16
C GLU A 198 -3.40 -24.30 11.75
N ALA A 199 -3.14 -23.00 11.64
CA ALA A 199 -3.11 -22.32 10.32
C ALA A 199 -1.97 -22.84 9.43
N TYR A 200 -0.82 -23.22 10.01
CA TYR A 200 0.28 -23.81 9.26
C TYR A 200 -0.03 -25.27 8.88
N ASP A 201 -0.59 -26.05 9.81
CA ASP A 201 -1.00 -27.42 9.51
C ASP A 201 -2.07 -27.46 8.40
N ASN A 202 -3.05 -26.55 8.47
CA ASN A 202 -4.06 -26.42 7.42
C ASN A 202 -3.42 -26.05 6.06
N PHE A 203 -2.45 -25.14 6.03
CA PHE A 203 -1.72 -24.84 4.79
C PHE A 203 -0.99 -26.06 4.23
N VAL A 204 -0.25 -26.79 5.06
CA VAL A 204 0.52 -27.98 4.62
C VAL A 204 -0.39 -29.08 4.09
N ASN A 205 -1.57 -29.27 4.70
CA ASN A 205 -2.50 -30.35 4.32
C ASN A 205 -3.42 -29.98 3.15
N THR A 206 -3.73 -28.69 2.96
CA THR A 206 -4.81 -28.27 2.02
C THR A 206 -4.38 -27.19 1.01
N GLY A 207 -3.26 -26.52 1.22
CA GLY A 207 -2.84 -25.35 0.46
C GLY A 207 -3.66 -24.08 0.73
N LYS A 208 -4.54 -24.10 1.74
CA LYS A 208 -5.37 -22.94 2.08
C LYS A 208 -4.68 -22.05 3.09
N TYR A 209 -4.76 -20.75 2.84
CA TYR A 209 -4.20 -19.72 3.71
C TYR A 209 -5.24 -19.26 4.73
N GLN A 210 -4.83 -19.17 5.99
CA GLN A 210 -5.48 -18.38 7.03
C GLN A 210 -4.53 -17.19 7.31
N LEU A 211 -4.89 -16.01 6.81
CA LEU A 211 -3.99 -14.85 6.81
C LEU A 211 -4.13 -14.03 8.09
N LEU A 212 -2.98 -13.63 8.65
CA LEU A 212 -2.94 -12.64 9.72
C LEU A 212 -3.20 -11.26 9.12
N THR A 213 -4.42 -10.78 9.29
CA THR A 213 -4.87 -9.48 8.77
C THR A 213 -5.41 -8.61 9.89
N ILE A 214 -5.30 -7.30 9.72
CA ILE A 214 -6.00 -6.35 10.58
C ILE A 214 -7.13 -5.67 9.80
N ASN A 215 -8.19 -5.31 10.51
CA ASN A 215 -9.24 -4.50 9.91
C ASN A 215 -8.66 -3.13 9.52
N ARG A 216 -8.91 -2.71 8.29
CA ARG A 216 -8.64 -1.32 7.92
C ARG A 216 -9.46 -0.41 8.84
N PRO A 217 -8.88 0.71 9.33
CA PRO A 217 -9.69 1.70 10.02
C PRO A 217 -10.91 2.04 9.18
N ALA A 218 -12.06 2.20 9.81
CA ALA A 218 -13.27 2.63 9.11
C ALA A 218 -12.96 3.95 8.37
N VAL A 219 -13.05 3.90 7.05
CA VAL A 219 -12.82 5.10 6.24
C VAL A 219 -14.05 5.96 6.36
N GLU A 220 -13.88 7.19 6.87
CA GLU A 220 -14.97 8.16 6.89
C GLU A 220 -15.34 8.54 5.45
N VAL A 221 -16.60 8.28 5.12
CA VAL A 221 -17.19 8.58 3.82
C VAL A 221 -18.41 9.44 4.04
N LYS A 222 -18.47 10.60 3.37
CA LYS A 222 -19.67 11.45 3.39
C LYS A 222 -20.87 10.69 2.87
N SER A 223 -21.98 10.68 3.61
CA SER A 223 -23.26 10.18 3.10
C SER A 223 -23.74 11.03 1.90
N LYS A 224 -24.78 10.57 1.20
CA LYS A 224 -25.39 11.38 0.13
C LYS A 224 -25.77 12.76 0.63
N GLU A 225 -26.43 12.85 1.77
CA GLU A 225 -26.92 14.09 2.37
C GLU A 225 -25.77 15.03 2.73
N GLN A 226 -24.64 14.50 3.20
CA GLN A 226 -23.43 15.27 3.51
C GLN A 226 -22.66 15.76 2.28
N GLN A 227 -22.95 15.20 1.12
CA GLN A 227 -22.35 15.62 -0.16
C GLN A 227 -23.18 16.70 -0.86
N LEU A 228 -24.43 16.92 -0.45
CA LEU A 228 -25.37 17.83 -1.07
C LEU A 228 -25.46 19.16 -0.31
N PRO A 229 -25.89 20.24 -0.97
CA PRO A 229 -26.20 21.51 -0.31
C PRO A 229 -27.19 21.34 0.84
N SER A 230 -26.94 21.96 1.99
CA SER A 230 -27.72 21.76 3.21
C SER A 230 -28.95 22.65 3.31
N THR A 231 -28.99 23.77 2.56
CA THR A 231 -30.08 24.74 2.58
C THR A 231 -30.60 25.03 1.17
N GLU A 232 -31.83 25.58 1.09
CA GLU A 232 -32.40 25.98 -0.19
C GLU A 232 -31.60 27.12 -0.86
N SER A 233 -31.02 28.03 -0.09
CA SER A 233 -30.12 29.07 -0.61
C SER A 233 -28.85 28.47 -1.21
N ASP A 234 -28.30 27.43 -0.60
CA ASP A 234 -27.12 26.73 -1.11
C ASP A 234 -27.40 25.98 -2.42
N LEU A 235 -28.58 25.35 -2.49
CA LEU A 235 -29.03 24.69 -3.71
C LEU A 235 -29.17 25.69 -4.88
N LYS A 236 -29.57 26.94 -4.62
CA LYS A 236 -29.63 27.97 -5.66
C LYS A 236 -28.28 28.32 -6.24
N LEU A 237 -27.19 28.31 -5.44
CA LEU A 237 -25.85 28.54 -5.93
C LEU A 237 -25.43 27.44 -6.94
N ILE A 238 -25.68 26.18 -6.62
CA ILE A 238 -25.39 25.06 -7.51
C ILE A 238 -26.25 25.12 -8.78
N ASN A 239 -27.53 25.41 -8.65
CA ASN A 239 -28.41 25.58 -9.79
C ASN A 239 -27.95 26.74 -10.71
N THR A 240 -27.42 27.81 -10.15
CA THR A 240 -26.85 28.92 -10.93
C THR A 240 -25.67 28.48 -11.77
N ILE A 241 -24.76 27.67 -11.22
CA ILE A 241 -23.65 27.08 -11.96
C ILE A 241 -24.18 26.20 -13.10
N LYS A 242 -25.11 25.30 -12.79
CA LYS A 242 -25.70 24.42 -13.79
C LYS A 242 -26.38 25.16 -14.94
N GLU A 243 -27.21 26.13 -14.62
CA GLU A 243 -27.90 26.94 -15.63
C GLU A 243 -26.92 27.70 -16.51
N PHE A 244 -25.80 28.20 -15.95
CA PHE A 244 -24.74 28.87 -16.69
C PHE A 244 -24.10 27.97 -17.75
N TYR A 245 -23.88 26.68 -17.43
CA TYR A 245 -23.27 25.71 -18.36
C TYR A 245 -24.27 24.87 -19.13
N ARG A 246 -25.57 25.14 -19.03
CA ARG A 246 -26.60 24.37 -19.75
C ARG A 246 -26.37 24.41 -21.27
N GLY A 247 -26.20 23.21 -21.88
CA GLY A 247 -25.91 23.05 -23.31
C GLY A 247 -24.42 23.26 -23.69
N ASN A 248 -23.59 23.54 -22.72
CA ASN A 248 -22.14 23.63 -22.85
C ASN A 248 -21.43 23.09 -21.61
N GLU A 249 -21.86 21.92 -21.15
CA GLU A 249 -21.41 21.29 -19.89
C GLU A 249 -19.89 21.01 -19.88
N ALA A 250 -19.29 20.92 -21.06
CA ALA A 250 -17.86 20.77 -21.18
C ALA A 250 -17.07 21.97 -20.68
N ASP A 251 -17.63 23.19 -20.71
CA ASP A 251 -16.96 24.40 -20.18
C ASP A 251 -16.92 24.41 -18.64
N PHE A 252 -17.68 23.54 -17.98
CA PHE A 252 -17.59 23.34 -16.52
C PHE A 252 -16.20 22.87 -16.07
N GLU A 253 -15.39 22.28 -16.95
CA GLU A 253 -14.01 21.91 -16.67
C GLU A 253 -13.18 23.10 -16.15
N ILE A 254 -13.39 24.30 -16.75
CA ILE A 254 -12.71 25.53 -16.34
C ILE A 254 -13.12 25.94 -14.93
N CYS A 255 -14.43 25.89 -14.65
CA CYS A 255 -14.96 26.13 -13.31
C CYS A 255 -14.40 25.14 -12.28
N ALA A 256 -14.34 23.86 -12.64
CA ALA A 256 -13.83 22.80 -11.76
C ALA A 256 -12.36 23.00 -11.41
N VAL A 257 -11.53 23.43 -12.37
CA VAL A 257 -10.14 23.77 -12.12
C VAL A 257 -10.03 24.96 -11.16
N GLU A 258 -10.85 25.98 -11.32
CA GLU A 258 -10.81 27.16 -10.43
C GLU A 258 -11.30 26.81 -9.01
N LEU A 259 -12.36 26.00 -8.89
CA LEU A 259 -12.79 25.44 -7.61
C LEU A 259 -11.69 24.63 -6.93
N PHE A 260 -10.95 23.84 -7.69
CA PHE A 260 -9.83 23.06 -7.14
C PHE A 260 -8.68 23.97 -6.67
N LYS A 261 -8.39 25.06 -7.35
CA LYS A 261 -7.40 26.05 -6.90
C LYS A 261 -7.82 26.66 -5.54
N TYR A 262 -9.07 27.05 -5.41
CA TYR A 262 -9.61 27.55 -4.15
C TYR A 262 -9.53 26.49 -3.03
N TYR A 263 -9.90 25.25 -3.35
CA TYR A 263 -9.86 24.13 -2.40
C TYR A 263 -8.44 23.79 -1.94
N SER A 264 -7.47 23.80 -2.84
CA SER A 264 -6.13 23.30 -2.55
C SER A 264 -5.31 24.22 -1.64
N HIS A 265 -5.62 25.52 -1.60
CA HIS A 265 -4.84 26.58 -0.93
C HIS A 265 -3.36 26.65 -1.35
N TYR A 266 -2.94 25.91 -2.37
CA TYR A 266 -1.59 25.90 -2.91
C TYR A 266 -1.56 26.47 -4.32
N PRO A 267 -0.43 27.11 -4.72
CA PRO A 267 -0.27 27.53 -6.11
C PRO A 267 -0.40 26.33 -7.04
N THR A 268 -1.31 26.39 -7.99
CA THR A 268 -1.50 25.37 -9.02
C THR A 268 -1.14 25.94 -10.39
N GLN A 269 -0.42 25.16 -11.19
CA GLN A 269 -0.24 25.41 -12.61
C GLN A 269 -1.10 24.43 -13.39
N GLU A 270 -1.82 24.90 -14.37
CA GLU A 270 -2.75 24.06 -15.13
C GLU A 270 -2.38 24.04 -16.62
N ASN A 271 -2.60 22.87 -17.22
CA ASN A 271 -2.73 22.72 -18.66
C ASN A 271 -4.14 22.13 -18.88
N ILE A 272 -5.10 22.98 -19.24
CA ILE A 272 -6.42 22.52 -19.66
C ILE A 272 -6.21 21.88 -21.03
N THR A 273 -6.47 20.59 -21.13
CA THR A 273 -6.26 19.87 -22.37
C THR A 273 -7.33 20.25 -23.38
N LYS A 274 -6.92 20.48 -24.65
CA LYS A 274 -7.88 20.65 -25.76
C LYS A 274 -8.80 19.44 -25.81
N ILE A 275 -10.07 19.66 -26.10
CA ILE A 275 -11.02 18.59 -26.42
C ILE A 275 -10.52 17.92 -27.69
N SER A 276 -9.68 16.91 -27.57
CA SER A 276 -9.38 15.99 -28.66
C SER A 276 -10.23 14.74 -28.47
N GLY A 277 -10.76 14.18 -29.53
CA GLY A 277 -11.66 13.00 -29.52
C GLY A 277 -11.09 11.71 -28.94
N ASP A 278 -10.03 11.77 -28.17
CA ASP A 278 -9.26 10.65 -27.62
C ASP A 278 -9.46 10.48 -26.13
N GLY A 279 -10.73 10.32 -25.71
CA GLY A 279 -11.06 9.66 -24.43
C GLY A 279 -10.98 10.51 -23.17
N GLY A 280 -11.29 11.85 -23.23
CA GLY A 280 -11.83 12.57 -22.08
C GLY A 280 -10.85 12.77 -20.93
N LYS A 281 -9.78 13.52 -21.10
CA LYS A 281 -9.08 14.20 -20.02
C LYS A 281 -9.63 15.62 -19.93
N ASP A 282 -10.18 15.97 -18.77
CA ASP A 282 -10.78 17.27 -18.61
C ASP A 282 -9.70 18.33 -18.29
N ALA A 283 -8.78 18.06 -17.35
CA ALA A 283 -7.62 18.90 -17.08
C ALA A 283 -6.47 18.12 -16.43
N GLU A 284 -5.24 18.59 -16.65
CA GLU A 284 -4.04 18.14 -15.94
C GLU A 284 -3.25 19.37 -15.45
N GLY A 285 -2.50 19.23 -14.39
CA GLY A 285 -1.69 20.30 -13.86
C GLY A 285 -0.74 19.85 -12.75
N VAL A 286 -0.13 20.84 -12.11
CA VAL A 286 0.84 20.64 -11.04
C VAL A 286 0.45 21.47 -9.83
N ILE A 287 0.43 20.84 -8.66
CA ILE A 287 0.30 21.48 -7.36
C ILE A 287 1.72 21.69 -6.80
N LYS A 288 2.04 22.92 -6.41
CA LYS A 288 3.31 23.24 -5.74
C LYS A 288 3.11 23.15 -4.23
N PHE A 289 3.54 22.04 -3.65
CA PHE A 289 3.42 21.81 -2.21
C PHE A 289 4.68 22.27 -1.48
N GLY A 290 4.55 23.22 -0.56
CA GLY A 290 5.63 23.74 0.26
C GLY A 290 5.93 25.22 0.02
N LYS A 291 7.07 25.69 0.57
CA LYS A 291 7.52 27.07 0.37
C LYS A 291 8.13 27.22 -1.03
N PRO A 292 8.06 28.41 -1.69
CA PRO A 292 8.61 28.62 -3.04
C PRO A 292 10.07 28.21 -3.22
N SER A 293 10.88 28.27 -2.14
CA SER A 293 12.30 27.88 -2.17
C SER A 293 12.54 26.36 -2.08
N ASP A 294 11.52 25.58 -1.72
CA ASP A 294 11.62 24.13 -1.46
C ASP A 294 10.29 23.42 -1.76
N ALA A 295 9.64 23.81 -2.83
CA ALA A 295 8.35 23.24 -3.22
C ALA A 295 8.54 21.89 -3.92
N ILE A 296 7.66 20.95 -3.59
CA ILE A 296 7.54 19.67 -4.30
C ILE A 296 6.41 19.80 -5.32
N ASP A 297 6.70 19.44 -6.55
CA ASP A 297 5.70 19.39 -7.62
C ASP A 297 4.94 18.05 -7.54
N ILE A 298 3.62 18.13 -7.44
CA ILE A 298 2.70 16.98 -7.43
C ILE A 298 1.77 17.14 -8.64
N ASP A 299 1.86 16.21 -9.58
CA ASP A 299 0.96 16.20 -10.74
C ASP A 299 -0.47 15.90 -10.31
N TYR A 300 -1.47 16.45 -11.01
CA TYR A 300 -2.86 16.09 -10.85
C TYR A 300 -3.58 15.87 -12.18
N ALA A 301 -4.56 14.96 -12.18
CA ALA A 301 -5.55 14.80 -13.25
C ALA A 301 -6.92 15.14 -12.68
N LEU A 302 -7.70 15.96 -13.40
CA LEU A 302 -9.03 16.37 -12.99
C LEU A 302 -10.08 15.81 -13.95
N GLU A 303 -11.20 15.33 -13.39
CA GLU A 303 -12.43 14.94 -14.09
C GLU A 303 -13.57 15.79 -13.54
N ALA A 304 -14.34 16.45 -14.41
CA ALA A 304 -15.44 17.33 -14.04
C ALA A 304 -16.80 16.81 -14.55
N LYS A 305 -17.83 16.87 -13.74
CA LYS A 305 -19.19 16.46 -14.11
C LYS A 305 -20.23 17.49 -13.67
N CYS A 306 -20.76 18.23 -14.66
CA CYS A 306 -21.85 19.18 -14.45
C CYS A 306 -23.21 18.46 -14.53
N TYR A 307 -23.61 17.81 -13.44
CA TYR A 307 -24.82 16.99 -13.39
C TYR A 307 -25.95 17.69 -12.60
N ASP A 308 -27.20 17.25 -12.87
CA ASP A 308 -28.32 17.59 -12.01
C ASP A 308 -28.10 17.06 -10.60
N ILE A 309 -28.57 17.78 -9.60
CA ILE A 309 -28.35 17.50 -8.19
C ILE A 309 -28.77 16.08 -7.77
N ASP A 310 -29.75 15.50 -8.48
CA ASP A 310 -30.25 14.16 -8.25
C ASP A 310 -29.51 13.07 -9.05
N ASN A 311 -28.64 13.44 -9.97
CA ASN A 311 -27.89 12.49 -10.79
C ASN A 311 -26.64 12.03 -10.04
N ILE A 312 -26.54 10.71 -9.85
CA ILE A 312 -25.40 10.08 -9.19
C ILE A 312 -24.21 9.94 -10.14
N CYS A 313 -23.03 10.33 -9.70
CA CYS A 313 -21.78 9.96 -10.36
C CYS A 313 -21.44 8.49 -10.04
N SER A 314 -21.25 7.71 -11.09
CA SER A 314 -21.07 6.26 -11.01
C SER A 314 -19.63 5.84 -10.79
N GLN A 315 -19.42 4.59 -10.35
CA GLN A 315 -18.10 3.95 -10.25
C GLN A 315 -17.31 3.98 -11.58
N ARG A 316 -18.02 3.87 -12.72
CA ARG A 316 -17.39 3.91 -14.05
C ARG A 316 -16.71 5.26 -14.33
N GLU A 317 -17.32 6.35 -13.91
CA GLU A 317 -16.77 7.71 -14.11
C GLU A 317 -15.57 7.95 -13.23
N VAL A 318 -15.65 7.56 -11.95
CA VAL A 318 -14.52 7.63 -11.03
C VAL A 318 -13.39 6.69 -11.47
N GLY A 319 -13.71 5.49 -11.96
CA GLY A 319 -12.75 4.53 -12.50
C GLY A 319 -11.95 5.05 -13.70
N ARG A 320 -12.56 5.91 -14.54
CA ARG A 320 -11.84 6.58 -15.63
C ARG A 320 -10.74 7.50 -15.10
N LEU A 321 -11.01 8.29 -14.08
CA LEU A 321 -10.02 9.13 -13.42
C LEU A 321 -8.91 8.26 -12.83
N ILE A 322 -9.25 7.22 -12.06
CA ILE A 322 -8.28 6.31 -11.43
C ILE A 322 -7.33 5.70 -12.46
N SER A 323 -7.84 5.29 -13.63
CA SER A 323 -7.01 4.70 -14.70
C SER A 323 -5.96 5.63 -15.28
N ARG A 324 -6.06 6.94 -15.02
CA ARG A 324 -5.13 7.99 -15.49
C ARG A 324 -4.12 8.40 -14.45
N ILE A 325 -4.35 8.06 -13.17
CA ILE A 325 -3.44 8.39 -12.08
C ILE A 325 -2.14 7.59 -12.25
N ARG A 326 -1.04 8.31 -12.39
CA ARG A 326 0.31 7.77 -12.48
C ARG A 326 1.02 7.87 -11.13
N GLN A 327 2.22 7.30 -11.07
CA GLN A 327 3.06 7.45 -9.87
C GLN A 327 3.32 8.93 -9.55
N LYS A 328 3.13 9.35 -8.31
CA LYS A 328 3.21 10.75 -7.82
C LYS A 328 2.14 11.71 -8.39
N MET A 329 1.01 11.18 -8.81
CA MET A 329 -0.10 11.98 -9.33
C MET A 329 -1.33 11.82 -8.42
N VAL A 330 -2.12 12.88 -8.27
CA VAL A 330 -3.39 12.92 -7.53
C VAL A 330 -4.54 13.03 -8.53
N GLY A 331 -5.62 12.28 -8.29
CA GLY A 331 -6.88 12.47 -9.00
C GLY A 331 -7.74 13.54 -8.31
N VAL A 332 -8.44 14.35 -9.08
CA VAL A 332 -9.44 15.31 -8.57
C VAL A 332 -10.74 15.11 -9.32
N PHE A 333 -11.79 14.75 -8.60
CA PHE A 333 -13.13 14.56 -9.18
C PHE A 333 -14.07 15.64 -8.68
N VAL A 334 -14.58 16.46 -9.57
CA VAL A 334 -15.46 17.62 -9.25
C VAL A 334 -16.84 17.39 -9.84
N THR A 335 -17.90 17.56 -9.04
CA THR A 335 -19.27 17.43 -9.55
C THR A 335 -20.25 18.39 -8.89
N THR A 336 -21.19 18.93 -9.68
CA THR A 336 -22.36 19.70 -9.19
C THR A 336 -23.43 18.80 -8.56
N SER A 337 -23.16 17.53 -8.40
CA SER A 337 -24.06 16.51 -7.83
C SER A 337 -23.38 15.77 -6.67
N PHE A 338 -23.58 14.46 -6.58
CA PHE A 338 -22.97 13.59 -5.57
C PHE A 338 -22.43 12.31 -6.19
N ILE A 339 -21.52 11.67 -5.48
CA ILE A 339 -20.89 10.40 -5.86
C ILE A 339 -21.47 9.31 -4.97
N ASN A 340 -21.65 8.10 -5.53
CA ASN A 340 -22.08 6.95 -4.74
C ASN A 340 -21.14 6.76 -3.52
N PRO A 341 -21.66 6.79 -2.28
CA PRO A 341 -20.82 6.63 -1.10
C PRO A 341 -20.00 5.34 -1.10
N ASN A 342 -20.53 4.23 -1.66
CA ASN A 342 -19.79 2.99 -1.79
C ASN A 342 -18.58 3.13 -2.73
N THR A 343 -18.72 3.89 -3.83
CA THR A 343 -17.60 4.18 -4.74
C THR A 343 -16.50 4.97 -4.03
N ILE A 344 -16.86 6.00 -3.26
CA ILE A 344 -15.88 6.76 -2.45
C ILE A 344 -15.18 5.84 -1.45
N LYS A 345 -15.94 4.94 -0.81
CA LYS A 345 -15.43 3.97 0.15
C LYS A 345 -14.39 3.05 -0.50
N GLU A 346 -14.72 2.42 -1.62
CA GLU A 346 -13.81 1.53 -2.36
C GLU A 346 -12.53 2.25 -2.78
N VAL A 347 -12.63 3.45 -3.36
CA VAL A 347 -11.48 4.25 -3.78
C VAL A 347 -10.53 4.56 -2.61
N LYS A 348 -11.09 4.92 -1.46
CA LYS A 348 -10.32 5.21 -0.25
C LYS A 348 -9.72 3.93 0.37
N GLU A 349 -10.46 2.83 0.39
CA GLU A 349 -9.99 1.52 0.90
C GLU A 349 -8.85 0.96 0.04
N ASP A 350 -8.89 1.20 -1.27
CA ASP A 350 -7.83 0.83 -2.21
C ASP A 350 -6.63 1.82 -2.20
N ASN A 351 -6.68 2.84 -1.33
CA ASN A 351 -5.66 3.88 -1.21
C ASN A 351 -5.36 4.63 -2.53
N HIS A 352 -6.35 4.75 -3.42
CA HIS A 352 -6.20 5.62 -4.58
C HIS A 352 -6.15 7.08 -4.13
N PRO A 353 -5.16 7.87 -4.57
CA PRO A 353 -5.02 9.27 -4.18
C PRO A 353 -6.01 10.15 -4.94
N VAL A 354 -7.30 10.10 -4.58
CA VAL A 354 -8.37 10.87 -5.21
C VAL A 354 -9.03 11.82 -4.23
N ILE A 355 -9.10 13.10 -4.63
CA ILE A 355 -9.85 14.16 -3.95
C ILE A 355 -11.23 14.22 -4.60
N PHE A 356 -12.30 14.24 -3.80
CA PHE A 356 -13.66 14.39 -4.25
C PHE A 356 -14.20 15.74 -3.81
N ILE A 357 -14.66 16.56 -4.76
CA ILE A 357 -15.32 17.86 -4.55
C ILE A 357 -16.75 17.71 -5.08
N THR A 358 -17.70 17.62 -4.18
CA THR A 358 -19.12 17.42 -4.48
C THR A 358 -19.90 18.74 -4.37
N SER A 359 -21.19 18.73 -4.69
CA SER A 359 -22.00 19.96 -4.67
C SER A 359 -22.00 20.68 -3.32
N GLY A 360 -22.00 19.95 -2.20
CA GLY A 360 -21.86 20.53 -0.88
C GLY A 360 -20.50 21.21 -0.69
N ASP A 361 -19.42 20.55 -1.10
CA ASP A 361 -18.06 21.11 -1.05
C ASP A 361 -17.93 22.37 -1.92
N ILE A 362 -18.54 22.37 -3.11
CA ILE A 362 -18.55 23.55 -4.00
C ILE A 362 -19.19 24.74 -3.28
N VAL A 363 -20.31 24.54 -2.59
CA VAL A 363 -20.97 25.60 -1.83
C VAL A 363 -20.06 26.15 -0.73
N ASP A 364 -19.39 25.27 0.01
CA ASP A 364 -18.48 25.67 1.08
C ASP A 364 -17.30 26.48 0.50
N ILE A 365 -16.68 25.99 -0.57
CA ILE A 365 -15.60 26.71 -1.30
C ILE A 365 -16.04 28.10 -1.74
N LEU A 366 -17.23 28.22 -2.34
CA LEU A 366 -17.74 29.51 -2.80
C LEU A 366 -17.98 30.48 -1.64
N LYS A 367 -18.56 30.00 -0.52
CA LYS A 367 -18.77 30.80 0.68
C LYS A 367 -17.49 31.27 1.34
N ASP A 368 -16.47 30.42 1.40
CA ASP A 368 -15.15 30.75 1.93
C ASP A 368 -14.46 31.86 1.12
N HIS A 369 -14.85 32.02 -0.15
CA HIS A 369 -14.39 33.09 -1.04
C HIS A 369 -15.42 34.23 -1.19
N GLU A 370 -16.37 34.33 -0.27
CA GLU A 370 -17.42 35.38 -0.25
C GLU A 370 -18.35 35.36 -1.48
N ILE A 371 -18.38 34.27 -2.26
CA ILE A 371 -19.27 34.07 -3.42
C ILE A 371 -20.54 33.36 -2.94
N ASN A 372 -21.40 34.09 -2.22
CA ASN A 372 -22.48 33.52 -1.43
C ASN A 372 -23.88 33.91 -1.90
N THR A 373 -23.99 34.54 -3.09
CA THR A 373 -25.27 34.84 -3.76
C THR A 373 -25.29 34.45 -5.22
N GLU A 374 -26.48 34.26 -5.81
CA GLU A 374 -26.63 33.90 -7.23
C GLU A 374 -25.97 34.93 -8.16
N GLU A 375 -26.06 36.23 -7.82
CA GLU A 375 -25.45 37.29 -8.59
C GLU A 375 -23.91 37.19 -8.57
N LYS A 376 -23.34 36.99 -7.39
CA LYS A 376 -21.89 36.82 -7.26
C LYS A 376 -21.37 35.56 -7.97
N VAL A 377 -22.13 34.45 -7.94
CA VAL A 377 -21.78 33.24 -8.70
C VAL A 377 -21.76 33.53 -10.19
N LYS A 378 -22.78 34.22 -10.72
CA LYS A 378 -22.83 34.59 -12.15
C LYS A 378 -21.70 35.53 -12.53
N GLU A 379 -21.37 36.52 -11.71
CA GLU A 379 -20.25 37.43 -11.92
C GLU A 379 -18.94 36.68 -11.94
N TRP A 380 -18.71 35.79 -10.94
CA TRP A 380 -17.51 34.96 -10.87
C TRP A 380 -17.37 34.06 -12.08
N LEU A 381 -18.43 33.36 -12.50
CA LEU A 381 -18.42 32.47 -13.67
C LEU A 381 -18.10 33.25 -14.95
N THR A 382 -18.67 34.45 -15.11
CA THR A 382 -18.45 35.30 -16.30
C THR A 382 -16.98 35.77 -16.40
N ASN A 383 -16.31 35.93 -15.24
CA ASN A 383 -14.93 36.42 -15.17
C ASN A 383 -13.88 35.28 -15.29
N LEU A 384 -14.30 34.03 -15.41
CA LEU A 384 -13.38 32.92 -15.64
C LEU A 384 -12.72 33.03 -17.03
N ASP A 385 -11.47 32.59 -17.13
CA ASP A 385 -10.70 32.66 -18.37
C ASP A 385 -10.99 31.48 -19.30
N TYR A 386 -11.99 31.63 -20.17
CA TYR A 386 -12.38 30.64 -21.17
C TYR A 386 -11.43 30.58 -22.38
N SER A 387 -10.43 31.46 -22.48
CA SER A 387 -9.47 31.45 -23.61
C SER A 387 -8.49 30.28 -23.53
N LYS A 388 -8.34 29.65 -22.37
CA LYS A 388 -7.43 28.52 -22.13
C LYS A 388 -7.85 27.22 -22.83
N ARG A 389 -9.02 27.22 -23.45
CA ARG A 389 -9.58 26.05 -24.15
C ARG A 389 -9.24 25.99 -25.64
N ASN A 390 -8.62 27.04 -26.20
CA ASN A 390 -8.30 27.16 -27.62
C ASN A 390 -6.89 26.68 -27.96
#